data_c649ea747fcbe3f32d336a4874fae371
#
_entry.id   c649ea747fcbe3f32d336a4874fae371
#
_cell.length_a   1.000
_cell.length_b   1.000
_cell.length_c   1.000
_cell.angle_alpha   90.00
_cell.angle_beta   90.00
_cell.angle_gamma   90.00
#
_symmetry.space_group_name_H-M   'P 1'
#
loop_
_entity.id
_entity.type
_entity.pdbx_description
1 polymer ?
#
loop_
_entity_poly.entity_id
_entity_poly.type
_entity_poly.pdbx_seq_one_letter_code
_entity_poly.pdbx_strand_id
1 'polypeptide(L)'
;MSSEAEIPKEDQYDLVIDAMGGDQAPDIVIKGLDFTALRHPNIKILLIGDATKIDPLLHQYPNVSAVCTVRHTSVSIPMDMKPTTALKIRDSSLRMAMESVAKKESKGVVSAGNSGAMLALAQIIVKTMPGIARPAMAAINPTAKGDAVMLDLGANVACDSRNLVDFAIMGHAFAKAVLGLPHPTIGLLNVGSEELKGDERLRVAADVLRNSPLSDQFYGFIEGHDITAGTTDVVVTDGFTGNIALKTGEGALKLVFHLLKQVYTSGVRGKLGYLMVRPGLERMKEWLDPRRYNGAVFVGLNGVVVKSHGGADEVGFACAVDVAMDMISHGFHEEILAGLSKVNAAKDTNQQS
;
A
#
# COMPACT_ATOMS: atom_id res chain seq x y z
N MET A 1 -17.50 24.45 19.25
CA MET A 1 -16.25 24.23 18.53
C MET A 1 -15.15 24.16 19.56
N SER A 2 -14.84 22.97 20.05
CA SER A 2 -13.71 22.75 20.95
C SER A 2 -12.44 22.79 20.10
N SER A 3 -11.54 23.73 20.38
CA SER A 3 -10.20 23.74 19.81
C SER A 3 -9.50 22.46 20.28
N GLU A 4 -9.37 21.49 19.38
CA GLU A 4 -8.43 20.38 19.62
C GLU A 4 -7.04 21.01 19.74
N ALA A 5 -6.43 20.89 20.91
CA ALA A 5 -5.08 21.33 21.14
C ALA A 5 -4.15 20.53 20.20
N GLU A 6 -3.44 21.20 19.31
CA GLU A 6 -2.42 20.55 18.48
C GLU A 6 -1.34 19.95 19.41
N ILE A 7 -1.08 18.65 19.23
CA ILE A 7 0.00 17.96 19.91
C ILE A 7 1.32 18.60 19.48
N PRO A 8 2.20 19.02 20.39
CA PRO A 8 3.50 19.55 20.04
C PRO A 8 4.26 18.57 19.14
N LYS A 9 4.94 19.07 18.09
CA LYS A 9 5.70 18.22 17.15
C LYS A 9 6.76 17.35 17.83
N GLU A 10 7.26 17.76 18.98
CA GLU A 10 8.24 17.02 19.78
C GLU A 10 7.65 15.75 20.42
N ASP A 11 6.33 15.73 20.67
CA ASP A 11 5.61 14.59 21.26
C ASP A 11 4.94 13.69 20.20
N GLN A 12 5.13 13.98 18.91
CA GLN A 12 4.54 13.22 17.82
C GLN A 12 5.44 12.05 17.40
N TYR A 13 4.83 10.87 17.22
CA TYR A 13 5.49 9.71 16.62
C TYR A 13 5.47 9.82 15.09
N ASP A 14 6.52 9.34 14.43
CA ASP A 14 6.51 9.21 12.97
C ASP A 14 5.54 8.11 12.54
N LEU A 15 5.63 6.94 13.18
CA LEU A 15 4.77 5.81 12.92
C LEU A 15 4.21 5.19 14.20
N VAL A 16 3.00 4.65 14.11
CA VAL A 16 2.47 3.68 15.06
C VAL A 16 2.44 2.29 14.40
N ILE A 17 2.85 1.28 15.13
CA ILE A 17 2.91 -0.10 14.67
C ILE A 17 1.94 -0.95 15.50
N ASP A 18 1.03 -1.65 14.82
CA ASP A 18 0.26 -2.74 15.42
C ASP A 18 1.19 -3.94 15.58
N ALA A 19 1.74 -4.09 16.77
CA ALA A 19 2.75 -5.12 17.05
C ALA A 19 2.17 -6.53 17.14
N MET A 20 0.84 -6.67 17.15
CA MET A 20 0.14 -7.97 17.28
C MET A 20 -0.51 -8.42 15.97
N GLY A 21 -0.37 -7.67 14.88
CA GLY A 21 -0.90 -8.02 13.57
C GLY A 21 0.03 -8.95 12.79
N GLY A 22 -0.52 -10.04 12.22
CA GLY A 22 0.22 -11.01 11.41
C GLY A 22 0.40 -12.37 12.07
N ASP A 23 0.80 -13.35 11.25
CA ASP A 23 0.83 -14.77 11.66
C ASP A 23 1.92 -15.08 12.69
N GLN A 24 3.01 -14.30 12.68
CA GLN A 24 4.18 -14.47 13.56
C GLN A 24 4.47 -13.23 14.41
N ALA A 25 3.44 -12.41 14.68
CA ALA A 25 3.55 -11.26 15.57
C ALA A 25 3.68 -11.71 17.05
N PRO A 26 4.44 -10.99 17.89
CA PRO A 26 5.20 -9.77 17.60
C PRO A 26 6.62 -10.00 17.04
N ASP A 27 7.13 -11.24 16.97
CA ASP A 27 8.52 -11.55 16.63
C ASP A 27 8.96 -10.92 15.30
N ILE A 28 8.22 -11.18 14.21
CA ILE A 28 8.56 -10.66 12.87
C ILE A 28 8.48 -9.13 12.84
N VAL A 29 7.54 -8.54 13.57
CA VAL A 29 7.40 -7.09 13.67
C VAL A 29 8.66 -6.48 14.27
N ILE A 30 9.11 -6.98 15.43
CA ILE A 30 10.31 -6.46 16.11
C ILE A 30 11.57 -6.68 15.27
N LYS A 31 11.73 -7.86 14.66
CA LYS A 31 12.87 -8.16 13.76
C LYS A 31 12.89 -7.23 12.53
N GLY A 32 11.73 -6.97 11.95
CA GLY A 32 11.60 -6.03 10.82
C GLY A 32 11.93 -4.60 11.21
N LEU A 33 11.53 -4.18 12.40
CA LEU A 33 11.84 -2.85 12.94
C LEU A 33 13.34 -2.68 13.25
N ASP A 34 14.10 -3.74 13.49
CA ASP A 34 15.56 -3.63 13.65
C ASP A 34 16.23 -3.15 12.37
N PHE A 35 15.81 -3.66 11.19
CA PHE A 35 16.27 -3.13 9.90
C PHE A 35 15.88 -1.66 9.71
N THR A 36 14.67 -1.29 10.12
CA THR A 36 14.20 0.11 10.03
C THR A 36 14.99 1.03 10.95
N ALA A 37 15.22 0.63 12.21
CA ALA A 37 15.96 1.42 13.18
C ALA A 37 17.42 1.66 12.75
N LEU A 38 18.05 0.67 12.09
CA LEU A 38 19.40 0.83 11.52
C LEU A 38 19.43 1.85 10.37
N ARG A 39 18.39 1.91 9.53
CA ARG A 39 18.28 2.85 8.41
C ARG A 39 17.83 4.24 8.84
N HIS A 40 16.99 4.31 9.87
CA HIS A 40 16.37 5.52 10.39
C HIS A 40 16.58 5.66 11.90
N PRO A 41 17.82 5.95 12.39
CA PRO A 41 18.14 5.93 13.82
C PRO A 41 17.43 6.99 14.66
N ASN A 42 16.82 7.98 14.02
CA ASN A 42 16.08 9.06 14.69
C ASN A 42 14.55 8.92 14.58
N ILE A 43 14.05 7.80 14.01
CA ILE A 43 12.61 7.57 13.90
C ILE A 43 11.99 7.40 15.29
N LYS A 44 10.79 7.95 15.48
CA LYS A 44 10.00 7.77 16.70
C LYS A 44 8.83 6.82 16.41
N ILE A 45 8.84 5.65 17.01
CA ILE A 45 7.83 4.61 16.80
C ILE A 45 7.02 4.36 18.06
N LEU A 46 5.69 4.35 17.93
CA LEU A 46 4.78 3.86 18.96
C LEU A 46 4.42 2.40 18.66
N LEU A 47 4.84 1.46 19.51
CA LEU A 47 4.44 0.05 19.43
C LEU A 47 3.19 -0.18 20.27
N ILE A 48 2.12 -0.72 19.67
CA ILE A 48 0.90 -1.06 20.40
C ILE A 48 0.70 -2.57 20.39
N GLY A 49 0.69 -3.17 21.58
CA GLY A 49 0.51 -4.62 21.73
C GLY A 49 0.77 -5.12 23.14
N ASP A 50 0.89 -6.42 23.28
CA ASP A 50 1.12 -7.10 24.55
C ASP A 50 2.54 -6.89 25.05
N ALA A 51 2.74 -5.96 25.98
CA ALA A 51 4.04 -5.64 26.54
C ALA A 51 4.76 -6.88 27.13
N THR A 52 4.01 -7.85 27.68
CA THR A 52 4.62 -9.07 28.22
C THR A 52 5.33 -9.92 27.16
N LYS A 53 4.93 -9.77 25.89
CA LYS A 53 5.56 -10.43 24.73
C LYS A 53 6.57 -9.53 24.02
N ILE A 54 6.32 -8.22 24.02
CA ILE A 54 7.16 -7.23 23.32
C ILE A 54 8.44 -6.93 24.10
N ASP A 55 8.36 -6.69 25.41
CA ASP A 55 9.50 -6.27 26.23
C ASP A 55 10.68 -7.28 26.21
N PRO A 56 10.46 -8.60 26.28
CA PRO A 56 11.55 -9.58 26.15
C PRO A 56 12.26 -9.53 24.80
N LEU A 57 11.53 -9.17 23.72
CA LEU A 57 12.11 -9.00 22.38
C LEU A 57 12.91 -7.71 22.29
N LEU A 58 12.40 -6.61 22.83
CA LEU A 58 13.12 -5.33 22.84
C LEU A 58 14.48 -5.43 23.55
N HIS A 59 14.58 -6.26 24.58
CA HIS A 59 15.89 -6.54 25.24
C HIS A 59 16.90 -7.21 24.29
N GLN A 60 16.44 -7.96 23.29
CA GLN A 60 17.30 -8.63 22.30
C GLN A 60 17.63 -7.70 21.10
N TYR A 61 16.84 -6.64 20.88
CA TYR A 61 16.97 -5.71 19.77
C TYR A 61 17.15 -4.26 20.28
N PRO A 62 18.36 -3.87 20.76
CA PRO A 62 18.62 -2.58 21.36
C PRO A 62 18.37 -1.39 20.41
N ASN A 63 18.58 -1.57 19.08
CA ASN A 63 18.30 -0.52 18.12
C ASN A 63 16.79 -0.19 18.08
N VAL A 64 15.93 -1.21 18.13
CA VAL A 64 14.48 -1.02 18.19
C VAL A 64 14.06 -0.39 19.52
N SER A 65 14.65 -0.87 20.63
CA SER A 65 14.38 -0.32 21.97
C SER A 65 14.70 1.18 22.07
N ALA A 66 15.72 1.64 21.35
CA ALA A 66 16.13 3.04 21.37
C ALA A 66 15.14 3.99 20.66
N VAL A 67 14.36 3.49 19.67
CA VAL A 67 13.46 4.30 18.84
C VAL A 67 11.98 4.04 19.11
N CYS A 68 11.63 3.05 19.96
CA CYS A 68 10.27 2.61 20.20
C CYS A 68 9.79 2.94 21.62
N THR A 69 8.52 3.35 21.71
CA THR A 69 7.76 3.43 22.96
C THR A 69 6.62 2.39 22.92
N VAL A 70 6.45 1.61 24.00
CA VAL A 70 5.40 0.58 24.06
C VAL A 70 4.15 1.13 24.73
N ARG A 71 2.98 0.95 24.07
CA ARG A 71 1.65 1.13 24.66
C ARG A 71 0.97 -0.22 24.79
N HIS A 72 0.74 -0.64 26.02
CA HIS A 72 0.21 -1.98 26.30
C HIS A 72 -1.25 -2.17 25.92
N THR A 73 -1.54 -3.28 25.25
CA THR A 73 -2.85 -3.96 25.21
C THR A 73 -2.64 -5.44 24.98
N SER A 74 -3.40 -6.28 25.68
CA SER A 74 -3.40 -7.74 25.47
C SER A 74 -4.38 -8.20 24.38
N VAL A 75 -5.16 -7.26 23.80
CA VAL A 75 -6.23 -7.56 22.85
C VAL A 75 -5.74 -7.37 21.41
N SER A 76 -5.86 -8.41 20.58
CA SER A 76 -5.57 -8.37 19.15
C SER A 76 -6.76 -8.83 18.32
N ILE A 77 -6.77 -8.50 17.03
CA ILE A 77 -7.80 -8.94 16.08
C ILE A 77 -7.28 -10.16 15.33
N PRO A 78 -7.92 -11.35 15.46
CA PRO A 78 -7.56 -12.54 14.68
C PRO A 78 -7.66 -12.33 13.17
N MET A 79 -6.82 -13.03 12.41
CA MET A 79 -6.73 -12.90 10.94
C MET A 79 -8.01 -13.30 10.20
N ASP A 80 -8.80 -14.20 10.76
CA ASP A 80 -10.07 -14.73 10.21
C ASP A 80 -11.32 -13.99 10.72
N MET A 81 -11.15 -12.99 11.59
CA MET A 81 -12.27 -12.25 12.18
C MET A 81 -13.01 -11.41 11.12
N LYS A 82 -14.35 -11.46 11.13
CA LYS A 82 -15.17 -10.60 10.26
C LYS A 82 -14.96 -9.12 10.62
N PRO A 83 -14.85 -8.22 9.61
CA PRO A 83 -14.66 -6.79 9.85
C PRO A 83 -15.71 -6.17 10.78
N THR A 84 -16.98 -6.55 10.64
CA THR A 84 -18.09 -6.07 11.48
C THR A 84 -17.96 -6.46 12.94
N THR A 85 -17.31 -7.58 13.25
CA THR A 85 -17.00 -8.01 14.61
C THR A 85 -15.80 -7.24 15.14
N ALA A 86 -14.76 -7.08 14.34
CA ALA A 86 -13.56 -6.32 14.71
C ALA A 86 -13.87 -4.87 15.11
N LEU A 87 -14.83 -4.23 14.44
CA LEU A 87 -15.31 -2.88 14.78
C LEU A 87 -15.86 -2.74 16.21
N LYS A 88 -16.30 -3.82 16.83
CA LYS A 88 -16.85 -3.81 18.19
C LYS A 88 -15.79 -3.91 19.28
N ILE A 89 -14.57 -4.34 18.93
CA ILE A 89 -13.45 -4.48 19.85
C ILE A 89 -12.79 -3.11 20.02
N ARG A 90 -12.90 -2.52 21.22
CA ARG A 90 -12.49 -1.13 21.45
C ARG A 90 -11.01 -0.96 21.78
N ASP A 91 -10.41 -1.95 22.40
CA ASP A 91 -9.05 -1.94 22.97
C ASP A 91 -8.06 -2.83 22.22
N SER A 92 -8.40 -3.23 20.99
CA SER A 92 -7.45 -3.98 20.16
C SER A 92 -6.26 -3.12 19.71
N SER A 93 -5.08 -3.74 19.58
CA SER A 93 -3.85 -3.09 19.14
C SER A 93 -4.04 -2.34 17.82
N LEU A 94 -4.70 -2.95 16.83
CA LEU A 94 -5.00 -2.34 15.55
C LEU A 94 -5.91 -1.11 15.68
N ARG A 95 -6.97 -1.18 16.51
CA ARG A 95 -7.86 -0.04 16.71
C ARG A 95 -7.15 1.12 17.41
N MET A 96 -6.40 0.84 18.46
CA MET A 96 -5.63 1.84 19.18
C MET A 96 -4.58 2.51 18.27
N ALA A 97 -3.99 1.74 17.34
CA ALA A 97 -3.08 2.27 16.34
C ALA A 97 -3.79 3.24 15.37
N MET A 98 -4.99 2.91 14.87
CA MET A 98 -5.79 3.81 14.05
C MET A 98 -6.22 5.07 14.80
N GLU A 99 -6.58 4.95 16.09
CA GLU A 99 -6.94 6.08 16.93
C GLU A 99 -5.75 7.03 17.17
N SER A 100 -4.53 6.50 17.28
CA SER A 100 -3.31 7.31 17.39
C SER A 100 -3.10 8.19 16.14
N VAL A 101 -3.33 7.63 14.95
CA VAL A 101 -3.28 8.41 13.70
C VAL A 101 -4.40 9.46 13.65
N ALA A 102 -5.63 9.07 13.97
CA ALA A 102 -6.76 10.00 13.96
C ALA A 102 -6.61 11.17 14.93
N LYS A 103 -5.96 10.95 16.08
CA LYS A 103 -5.62 11.97 17.08
C LYS A 103 -4.34 12.77 16.74
N LYS A 104 -3.70 12.47 15.61
CA LYS A 104 -2.42 13.07 15.20
C LYS A 104 -1.24 12.82 16.17
N GLU A 105 -1.34 11.79 17.03
CA GLU A 105 -0.23 11.30 17.83
C GLU A 105 0.85 10.65 16.95
N SER A 106 0.45 10.13 15.77
CA SER A 106 1.32 9.55 14.75
C SER A 106 0.89 9.98 13.36
N LYS A 107 1.83 10.07 12.42
CA LYS A 107 1.57 10.42 11.01
C LYS A 107 1.00 9.24 10.21
N GLY A 108 1.33 8.01 10.62
CA GLY A 108 0.87 6.81 9.92
C GLY A 108 0.90 5.55 10.78
N VAL A 109 0.23 4.51 10.28
CA VAL A 109 0.15 3.18 10.91
C VAL A 109 0.60 2.09 9.94
N VAL A 110 1.35 1.11 10.47
CA VAL A 110 1.67 -0.13 9.76
C VAL A 110 1.15 -1.32 10.55
N SER A 111 0.46 -2.25 9.89
CA SER A 111 -0.02 -3.50 10.46
C SER A 111 0.04 -4.64 9.47
N ALA A 112 0.41 -5.84 9.92
CA ALA A 112 0.29 -7.08 9.15
C ALA A 112 -1.01 -7.85 9.47
N GLY A 113 -1.92 -7.25 10.24
CA GLY A 113 -3.18 -7.85 10.68
C GLY A 113 -4.22 -8.05 9.58
N ASN A 114 -5.46 -8.35 9.96
CA ASN A 114 -6.59 -8.61 9.08
C ASN A 114 -6.93 -7.41 8.18
N SER A 115 -6.83 -7.57 6.85
CA SER A 115 -7.04 -6.49 5.87
C SER A 115 -8.44 -5.89 5.91
N GLY A 116 -9.47 -6.74 6.07
CA GLY A 116 -10.86 -6.28 6.13
C GLY A 116 -11.15 -5.48 7.40
N ALA A 117 -10.63 -5.93 8.54
CA ALA A 117 -10.73 -5.20 9.80
C ALA A 117 -9.96 -3.87 9.73
N MET A 118 -8.78 -3.88 9.14
CA MET A 118 -7.94 -2.71 8.94
C MET A 118 -8.64 -1.64 8.09
N LEU A 119 -9.20 -2.03 6.93
CA LEU A 119 -9.96 -1.12 6.07
C LEU A 119 -11.18 -0.54 6.80
N ALA A 120 -11.97 -1.39 7.46
CA ALA A 120 -13.17 -0.96 8.17
C ALA A 120 -12.86 0.01 9.32
N LEU A 121 -11.83 -0.27 10.12
CA LEU A 121 -11.38 0.62 11.19
C LEU A 121 -10.81 1.93 10.62
N ALA A 122 -10.02 1.87 9.56
CA ALA A 122 -9.45 3.05 8.92
C ALA A 122 -10.54 4.00 8.39
N GLN A 123 -11.57 3.46 7.71
CA GLN A 123 -12.69 4.27 7.21
C GLN A 123 -13.49 4.97 8.31
N ILE A 124 -13.67 4.34 9.46
CA ILE A 124 -14.47 4.90 10.56
C ILE A 124 -13.64 5.84 11.43
N ILE A 125 -12.38 5.51 11.71
CA ILE A 125 -11.53 6.19 12.69
C ILE A 125 -10.67 7.25 12.01
N VAL A 126 -9.86 6.86 11.02
CA VAL A 126 -8.97 7.78 10.28
C VAL A 126 -9.76 8.64 9.30
N LYS A 127 -10.82 8.07 8.72
CA LYS A 127 -11.73 8.69 7.74
C LYS A 127 -11.05 9.04 6.42
N THR A 128 -11.86 9.25 5.39
CA THR A 128 -11.39 9.69 4.08
C THR A 128 -11.01 11.17 4.07
N MET A 129 -10.06 11.51 3.21
CA MET A 129 -9.68 12.90 2.93
C MET A 129 -10.86 13.68 2.35
N PRO A 130 -10.94 15.01 2.60
CA PRO A 130 -11.96 15.86 1.98
C PRO A 130 -11.92 15.71 0.45
N GLY A 131 -13.09 15.46 -0.15
CA GLY A 131 -13.24 15.28 -1.59
C GLY A 131 -13.08 13.83 -2.09
N ILE A 132 -12.48 12.93 -1.31
CA ILE A 132 -12.36 11.50 -1.65
C ILE A 132 -13.60 10.74 -1.15
N ALA A 133 -14.28 10.07 -2.08
CA ALA A 133 -15.48 9.31 -1.77
C ALA A 133 -15.17 8.00 -1.03
N ARG A 134 -14.11 7.30 -1.47
CA ARG A 134 -13.70 5.99 -0.91
C ARG A 134 -12.18 5.84 -0.94
N PRO A 135 -11.56 5.22 0.07
CA PRO A 135 -10.16 4.85 0.00
C PRO A 135 -9.98 3.70 -0.99
N ALA A 136 -8.81 3.61 -1.61
CA ALA A 136 -8.40 2.49 -2.45
C ALA A 136 -7.21 1.75 -1.85
N MET A 137 -7.04 0.49 -2.21
CA MET A 137 -5.83 -0.27 -1.89
C MET A 137 -4.85 -0.16 -3.04
N ALA A 138 -3.72 0.49 -2.83
CA ALA A 138 -2.64 0.63 -3.80
C ALA A 138 -1.45 -0.24 -3.42
N ALA A 139 -0.76 -0.79 -4.41
CA ALA A 139 0.53 -1.45 -4.20
C ALA A 139 1.47 -1.20 -5.38
N ILE A 140 2.76 -1.40 -5.13
CA ILE A 140 3.79 -1.39 -6.16
C ILE A 140 3.81 -2.76 -6.83
N ASN A 141 3.93 -2.77 -8.15
CA ASN A 141 3.99 -3.98 -8.97
C ASN A 141 5.22 -3.91 -9.91
N PRO A 142 6.07 -4.96 -9.95
CA PRO A 142 7.19 -5.01 -10.89
C PRO A 142 6.71 -5.14 -12.32
N THR A 143 7.36 -4.41 -13.23
CA THR A 143 7.08 -4.45 -14.66
C THR A 143 8.37 -4.58 -15.47
N ALA A 144 8.28 -4.87 -16.76
CA ALA A 144 9.44 -4.98 -17.63
C ALA A 144 10.25 -3.66 -17.74
N LYS A 145 9.68 -2.51 -17.36
CA LYS A 145 10.33 -1.19 -17.44
C LYS A 145 10.71 -0.59 -16.09
N GLY A 146 10.42 -1.27 -14.98
CA GLY A 146 10.63 -0.79 -13.63
C GLY A 146 9.40 -1.04 -12.77
N ASP A 147 9.20 -0.25 -11.73
CA ASP A 147 8.08 -0.40 -10.82
C ASP A 147 6.91 0.48 -11.26
N ALA A 148 5.69 -0.04 -11.14
CA ALA A 148 4.44 0.68 -11.38
C ALA A 148 3.51 0.57 -10.17
N VAL A 149 2.60 1.53 -10.03
CA VAL A 149 1.55 1.51 -9.02
C VAL A 149 0.29 0.89 -9.61
N MET A 150 -0.35 -0.01 -8.88
CA MET A 150 -1.67 -0.54 -9.24
C MET A 150 -2.67 -0.28 -8.13
N LEU A 151 -3.86 0.22 -8.47
CA LEU A 151 -4.98 0.46 -7.55
C LEU A 151 -6.32 0.44 -8.31
N ASP A 152 -7.45 -0.02 -7.77
CA ASP A 152 -7.70 -0.59 -6.46
C ASP A 152 -7.45 -2.11 -6.44
N LEU A 153 -6.88 -2.63 -5.36
CA LEU A 153 -6.52 -4.05 -5.23
C LEU A 153 -7.45 -4.83 -4.30
N GLY A 154 -8.67 -4.33 -4.07
CA GLY A 154 -9.68 -5.07 -3.31
C GLY A 154 -10.34 -4.30 -2.17
N ALA A 155 -10.15 -3.00 -2.04
CA ALA A 155 -10.89 -2.19 -1.09
C ALA A 155 -12.34 -1.96 -1.54
N ASN A 156 -12.59 -1.84 -2.85
CA ASN A 156 -13.90 -1.55 -3.42
C ASN A 156 -14.24 -2.53 -4.55
N VAL A 157 -15.10 -3.49 -4.28
CA VAL A 157 -15.52 -4.51 -5.27
C VAL A 157 -16.22 -3.87 -6.48
N ALA A 158 -17.00 -2.81 -6.25
CA ALA A 158 -17.66 -2.05 -7.31
C ALA A 158 -17.37 -0.56 -7.14
N CYS A 159 -17.01 0.09 -8.25
CA CYS A 159 -16.67 1.50 -8.34
C CYS A 159 -17.54 2.20 -9.38
N ASP A 160 -17.82 3.49 -9.20
CA ASP A 160 -18.35 4.36 -10.23
C ASP A 160 -17.23 5.14 -10.93
N SER A 161 -17.59 5.95 -11.93
CA SER A 161 -16.62 6.76 -12.68
C SER A 161 -15.87 7.77 -11.81
N ARG A 162 -16.54 8.33 -10.79
CA ARG A 162 -15.91 9.24 -9.84
C ARG A 162 -14.84 8.55 -9.02
N ASN A 163 -15.11 7.33 -8.55
CA ASN A 163 -14.11 6.56 -7.80
C ASN A 163 -12.86 6.31 -8.66
N LEU A 164 -13.03 5.96 -9.95
CA LEU A 164 -11.90 5.73 -10.85
C LEU A 164 -11.06 7.00 -11.08
N VAL A 165 -11.70 8.17 -11.17
CA VAL A 165 -11.00 9.47 -11.24
C VAL A 165 -10.27 9.77 -9.93
N ASP A 166 -10.92 9.57 -8.79
CA ASP A 166 -10.29 9.74 -7.47
C ASP A 166 -9.06 8.80 -7.35
N PHE A 167 -9.19 7.55 -7.81
CA PHE A 167 -8.08 6.58 -7.82
C PHE A 167 -6.94 7.03 -8.72
N ALA A 168 -7.23 7.61 -9.89
CA ALA A 168 -6.19 8.15 -10.78
C ALA A 168 -5.38 9.27 -10.10
N ILE A 169 -6.05 10.19 -9.41
CA ILE A 169 -5.40 11.27 -8.65
C ILE A 169 -4.55 10.70 -7.52
N MET A 170 -5.09 9.75 -6.75
CA MET A 170 -4.39 9.12 -5.63
C MET A 170 -3.20 8.28 -6.10
N GLY A 171 -3.35 7.52 -7.19
CA GLY A 171 -2.27 6.72 -7.78
C GLY A 171 -1.14 7.57 -8.33
N HIS A 172 -1.49 8.69 -8.98
CA HIS A 172 -0.50 9.67 -9.44
C HIS A 172 0.32 10.26 -8.27
N ALA A 173 -0.35 10.69 -7.20
CA ALA A 173 0.32 11.20 -6.01
C ALA A 173 1.19 10.12 -5.33
N PHE A 174 0.73 8.87 -5.29
CA PHE A 174 1.47 7.75 -4.72
C PHE A 174 2.73 7.43 -5.54
N ALA A 175 2.63 7.37 -6.87
CA ALA A 175 3.79 7.16 -7.74
C ALA A 175 4.84 8.27 -7.61
N LYS A 176 4.42 9.52 -7.45
CA LYS A 176 5.33 10.63 -7.15
C LYS A 176 6.05 10.45 -5.82
N ALA A 177 5.31 10.15 -4.76
CA ALA A 177 5.84 10.09 -3.41
C ALA A 177 6.76 8.87 -3.17
N VAL A 178 6.39 7.70 -3.72
CA VAL A 178 7.06 6.44 -3.38
C VAL A 178 8.01 5.97 -4.49
N LEU A 179 7.67 6.20 -5.76
CA LEU A 179 8.55 5.85 -6.89
C LEU A 179 9.45 7.01 -7.34
N GLY A 180 9.24 8.21 -6.80
CA GLY A 180 10.02 9.40 -7.18
C GLY A 180 9.79 9.87 -8.62
N LEU A 181 8.67 9.49 -9.24
CA LEU A 181 8.34 9.85 -10.61
C LEU A 181 7.74 11.26 -10.66
N PRO A 182 8.33 12.24 -11.34
CA PRO A 182 7.82 13.61 -11.36
C PRO A 182 6.51 13.75 -12.17
N HIS A 183 6.35 12.95 -13.22
CA HIS A 183 5.21 12.99 -14.15
C HIS A 183 4.72 11.57 -14.48
N PRO A 184 4.18 10.81 -13.50
CA PRO A 184 3.77 9.43 -13.75
C PRO A 184 2.59 9.36 -14.71
N THR A 185 2.65 8.45 -15.67
CA THR A 185 1.59 8.18 -16.64
C THR A 185 0.49 7.32 -16.03
N ILE A 186 -0.77 7.57 -16.42
CA ILE A 186 -1.95 6.92 -15.85
C ILE A 186 -2.70 6.15 -16.94
N GLY A 187 -2.98 4.87 -16.70
CA GLY A 187 -3.82 4.02 -17.54
C GLY A 187 -5.05 3.52 -16.79
N LEU A 188 -6.20 3.53 -17.46
CA LEU A 188 -7.41 2.86 -16.97
C LEU A 188 -7.43 1.42 -17.53
N LEU A 189 -7.45 0.42 -16.65
CA LEU A 189 -7.51 -0.98 -17.05
C LEU A 189 -8.87 -1.30 -17.69
N ASN A 190 -8.83 -1.84 -18.90
CA ASN A 190 -10.00 -2.11 -19.73
C ASN A 190 -9.85 -3.46 -20.47
N VAL A 191 -10.89 -3.87 -21.16
CA VAL A 191 -10.94 -5.09 -22.01
C VAL A 191 -10.39 -4.88 -23.43
N GLY A 192 -9.98 -3.67 -23.76
CA GLY A 192 -9.40 -3.26 -25.04
C GLY A 192 -8.97 -1.81 -24.98
N SER A 193 -8.02 -1.43 -25.81
CA SER A 193 -7.44 -0.07 -25.85
C SER A 193 -8.29 0.94 -26.62
N GLU A 194 -9.30 0.47 -27.39
CA GLU A 194 -10.14 1.32 -28.23
C GLU A 194 -11.17 2.10 -27.37
N GLU A 195 -11.49 3.31 -27.75
CA GLU A 195 -12.37 4.24 -27.00
C GLU A 195 -13.78 3.72 -26.73
N LEU A 196 -14.30 2.85 -27.63
CA LEU A 196 -15.64 2.30 -27.51
C LEU A 196 -15.71 1.02 -26.66
N LYS A 197 -14.56 0.49 -26.23
CA LYS A 197 -14.49 -0.71 -25.41
C LYS A 197 -14.74 -0.41 -23.93
N GLY A 198 -15.12 -1.45 -23.21
CA GLY A 198 -15.40 -1.39 -21.79
C GLY A 198 -16.78 -0.83 -21.44
N ASP A 199 -17.01 -0.65 -20.16
CA ASP A 199 -18.28 -0.15 -19.65
C ASP A 199 -18.35 1.39 -19.64
N GLU A 200 -19.56 1.90 -19.40
CA GLU A 200 -19.82 3.34 -19.37
C GLU A 200 -19.01 4.07 -18.28
N ARG A 201 -18.78 3.42 -17.12
CA ARG A 201 -18.01 4.00 -16.02
C ARG A 201 -16.59 4.36 -16.44
N LEU A 202 -15.93 3.45 -17.19
CA LEU A 202 -14.58 3.66 -17.69
C LEU A 202 -14.53 4.78 -18.72
N ARG A 203 -15.51 4.84 -19.66
CA ARG A 203 -15.58 5.92 -20.65
C ARG A 203 -15.77 7.29 -20.02
N VAL A 204 -16.71 7.39 -19.08
CA VAL A 204 -16.95 8.65 -18.33
C VAL A 204 -15.71 9.05 -17.53
N ALA A 205 -15.03 8.12 -16.87
CA ALA A 205 -13.79 8.41 -16.15
C ALA A 205 -12.68 8.89 -17.09
N ALA A 206 -12.52 8.23 -18.25
CA ALA A 206 -11.54 8.64 -19.26
C ALA A 206 -11.82 10.05 -19.79
N ASP A 207 -13.07 10.39 -20.07
CA ASP A 207 -13.46 11.73 -20.53
C ASP A 207 -13.15 12.80 -19.48
N VAL A 208 -13.40 12.51 -18.20
CA VAL A 208 -13.03 13.44 -17.11
C VAL A 208 -11.52 13.62 -17.03
N LEU A 209 -10.72 12.54 -17.13
CA LEU A 209 -9.26 12.61 -17.06
C LEU A 209 -8.64 13.35 -18.25
N ARG A 210 -9.16 13.14 -19.48
CA ARG A 210 -8.72 13.87 -20.69
C ARG A 210 -8.99 15.39 -20.61
N ASN A 211 -10.05 15.78 -19.92
CA ASN A 211 -10.43 17.17 -19.75
C ASN A 211 -10.00 17.75 -18.37
N SER A 212 -9.06 17.10 -17.70
CA SER A 212 -8.53 17.49 -16.41
C SER A 212 -7.08 17.98 -16.52
N PRO A 213 -6.53 18.60 -15.48
CA PRO A 213 -5.10 18.91 -15.40
C PRO A 213 -4.15 17.71 -15.44
N LEU A 214 -4.67 16.47 -15.41
CA LEU A 214 -3.92 15.24 -15.60
C LEU A 214 -3.92 14.75 -17.06
N SER A 215 -4.46 15.52 -18.00
CA SER A 215 -4.59 15.14 -19.41
C SER A 215 -3.26 14.72 -20.06
N ASP A 216 -2.18 15.45 -19.76
CA ASP A 216 -0.85 15.15 -20.32
C ASP A 216 -0.24 13.85 -19.75
N GLN A 217 -0.68 13.41 -18.57
CA GLN A 217 -0.26 12.16 -17.93
C GLN A 217 -1.24 11.01 -18.21
N PHE A 218 -2.44 11.31 -18.70
CA PHE A 218 -3.44 10.27 -18.97
C PHE A 218 -3.17 9.59 -20.31
N TYR A 219 -2.67 8.35 -20.25
CA TYR A 219 -2.37 7.53 -21.42
C TYR A 219 -3.63 7.08 -22.17
N GLY A 220 -4.72 6.78 -21.42
CA GLY A 220 -5.94 6.21 -21.95
C GLY A 220 -6.24 4.82 -21.37
N PHE A 221 -6.85 3.95 -22.20
CA PHE A 221 -7.14 2.58 -21.80
C PHE A 221 -5.93 1.68 -22.03
N ILE A 222 -5.74 0.75 -21.09
CA ILE A 222 -4.72 -0.31 -21.13
C ILE A 222 -5.36 -1.67 -20.88
N GLU A 223 -4.70 -2.73 -21.32
CA GLU A 223 -5.16 -4.10 -21.17
C GLU A 223 -4.35 -4.86 -20.11
N GLY A 224 -4.81 -6.07 -19.75
CA GLY A 224 -4.14 -6.85 -18.71
C GLY A 224 -2.66 -7.18 -18.97
N HIS A 225 -2.25 -7.30 -20.23
CA HIS A 225 -0.85 -7.55 -20.57
C HIS A 225 0.04 -6.30 -20.41
N ASP A 226 -0.54 -5.09 -20.49
CA ASP A 226 0.15 -3.84 -20.28
C ASP A 226 0.63 -3.64 -18.84
N ILE A 227 -0.04 -4.29 -17.86
CA ILE A 227 0.32 -4.24 -16.45
C ILE A 227 1.77 -4.69 -16.25
N THR A 228 2.12 -5.85 -16.81
CA THR A 228 3.48 -6.40 -16.68
C THR A 228 4.46 -5.83 -17.70
N ALA A 229 3.96 -5.31 -18.82
CA ALA A 229 4.78 -4.61 -19.80
C ALA A 229 5.27 -3.23 -19.31
N GLY A 230 4.61 -2.64 -18.29
CA GLY A 230 4.91 -1.29 -17.81
C GLY A 230 4.57 -0.24 -18.85
N THR A 231 3.39 -0.34 -19.46
CA THR A 231 2.91 0.64 -20.45
C THR A 231 2.62 1.97 -19.79
N THR A 232 2.14 1.94 -18.54
CA THR A 232 1.92 3.12 -17.70
C THR A 232 2.49 2.93 -16.30
N ASP A 233 2.79 4.03 -15.61
CA ASP A 233 3.34 4.04 -14.25
C ASP A 233 2.26 3.80 -13.19
N VAL A 234 1.01 4.14 -13.53
CA VAL A 234 -0.17 3.99 -12.65
C VAL A 234 -1.25 3.23 -13.42
N VAL A 235 -1.67 2.10 -12.87
CA VAL A 235 -2.77 1.27 -13.39
C VAL A 235 -3.97 1.43 -12.47
N VAL A 236 -5.06 1.99 -12.99
CA VAL A 236 -6.31 2.24 -12.26
C VAL A 236 -7.37 1.24 -12.66
N THR A 237 -8.02 0.63 -11.67
CA THR A 237 -9.10 -0.35 -11.87
C THR A 237 -10.05 -0.37 -10.68
N ASP A 238 -11.16 -1.12 -10.75
CA ASP A 238 -11.96 -1.47 -9.57
C ASP A 238 -11.28 -2.59 -8.76
N GLY A 239 -11.65 -2.71 -7.49
CA GLY A 239 -10.98 -3.64 -6.58
C GLY A 239 -11.24 -5.12 -6.90
N PHE A 240 -12.34 -5.47 -7.57
CA PHE A 240 -12.58 -6.84 -8.00
C PHE A 240 -11.59 -7.23 -9.11
N THR A 241 -11.52 -6.43 -10.15
CA THR A 241 -10.62 -6.65 -11.28
C THR A 241 -9.16 -6.58 -10.85
N GLY A 242 -8.80 -5.59 -10.04
CA GLY A 242 -7.43 -5.42 -9.55
C GLY A 242 -6.96 -6.56 -8.66
N ASN A 243 -7.80 -7.05 -7.75
CA ASN A 243 -7.44 -8.20 -6.91
C ASN A 243 -7.27 -9.48 -7.73
N ILE A 244 -8.12 -9.71 -8.73
CA ILE A 244 -7.99 -10.86 -9.64
C ILE A 244 -6.68 -10.75 -10.44
N ALA A 245 -6.40 -9.58 -11.04
CA ALA A 245 -5.18 -9.36 -11.81
C ALA A 245 -3.93 -9.61 -10.97
N LEU A 246 -3.87 -9.02 -9.76
CA LEU A 246 -2.77 -9.24 -8.82
C LEU A 246 -2.57 -10.71 -8.47
N LYS A 247 -3.65 -11.40 -8.05
CA LYS A 247 -3.57 -12.82 -7.66
C LYS A 247 -3.24 -13.75 -8.82
N THR A 248 -3.71 -13.43 -10.03
CA THR A 248 -3.34 -14.16 -11.25
C THR A 248 -1.86 -13.96 -11.57
N GLY A 249 -1.34 -12.73 -11.48
CA GLY A 249 0.07 -12.43 -11.67
C GLY A 249 0.96 -13.17 -10.66
N GLU A 250 0.62 -13.11 -9.35
CA GLU A 250 1.31 -13.87 -8.31
C GLU A 250 1.31 -15.39 -8.59
N GLY A 251 0.18 -15.93 -9.02
CA GLY A 251 0.03 -17.33 -9.35
C GLY A 251 0.86 -17.75 -10.58
N ALA A 252 0.82 -16.93 -11.64
CA ALA A 252 1.61 -17.16 -12.85
C ALA A 252 3.12 -17.15 -12.56
N LEU A 253 3.58 -16.20 -11.74
CA LEU A 253 4.98 -16.11 -11.33
C LEU A 253 5.41 -17.36 -10.53
N LYS A 254 4.61 -17.82 -9.58
CA LYS A 254 4.86 -19.07 -8.84
C LYS A 254 4.95 -20.28 -9.77
N LEU A 255 4.08 -20.37 -10.77
CA LEU A 255 4.10 -21.45 -11.78
C LEU A 255 5.39 -21.41 -12.59
N VAL A 256 5.83 -20.22 -13.07
CA VAL A 256 7.09 -20.08 -13.82
C VAL A 256 8.28 -20.52 -12.98
N PHE A 257 8.39 -20.09 -11.73
CA PHE A 257 9.47 -20.54 -10.84
C PHE A 257 9.43 -22.04 -10.55
N HIS A 258 8.25 -22.62 -10.40
CA HIS A 258 8.08 -24.06 -10.22
C HIS A 258 8.60 -24.84 -11.45
N LEU A 259 8.20 -24.44 -12.65
CA LEU A 259 8.65 -25.06 -13.90
C LEU A 259 10.16 -24.91 -14.12
N LEU A 260 10.72 -23.73 -13.88
CA LEU A 260 12.17 -23.49 -13.93
C LEU A 260 12.93 -24.42 -12.97
N LYS A 261 12.44 -24.57 -11.73
CA LYS A 261 13.00 -25.49 -10.76
C LYS A 261 12.99 -26.92 -11.25
N GLN A 262 11.88 -27.39 -11.85
CA GLN A 262 11.79 -28.74 -12.42
C GLN A 262 12.84 -28.95 -13.53
N VAL A 263 12.96 -28.01 -14.47
CA VAL A 263 13.94 -28.07 -15.57
C VAL A 263 15.37 -28.19 -15.01
N TYR A 264 15.75 -27.33 -14.08
CA TYR A 264 17.10 -27.29 -13.54
C TYR A 264 17.42 -28.40 -12.54
N THR A 265 16.41 -29.07 -11.98
CA THR A 265 16.65 -30.24 -11.11
C THR A 265 16.60 -31.57 -11.87
N SER A 266 16.20 -31.56 -13.16
CA SER A 266 16.11 -32.75 -14.01
C SER A 266 17.49 -33.20 -14.50
N GLY A 267 18.04 -34.25 -13.88
CA GLY A 267 19.27 -34.91 -14.31
C GLY A 267 20.55 -34.05 -14.25
N VAL A 268 21.65 -34.60 -14.75
CA VAL A 268 22.97 -33.96 -14.69
C VAL A 268 23.05 -32.71 -15.57
N ARG A 269 22.45 -32.77 -16.76
CA ARG A 269 22.48 -31.63 -17.69
C ARG A 269 21.72 -30.40 -17.14
N GLY A 270 20.56 -30.60 -16.49
CA GLY A 270 19.83 -29.53 -15.84
C GLY A 270 20.63 -28.87 -14.72
N LYS A 271 21.32 -29.66 -13.88
CA LYS A 271 22.17 -29.17 -12.80
C LYS A 271 23.38 -28.36 -13.31
N LEU A 272 24.03 -28.84 -14.38
CA LEU A 272 25.13 -28.09 -15.01
C LEU A 272 24.64 -26.78 -15.63
N GLY A 273 23.50 -26.82 -16.35
CA GLY A 273 22.85 -25.59 -16.88
C GLY A 273 22.51 -24.60 -15.79
N TYR A 274 21.99 -25.07 -14.63
CA TYR A 274 21.72 -24.20 -13.48
C TYR A 274 22.98 -23.47 -12.99
N LEU A 275 24.11 -24.17 -12.86
CA LEU A 275 25.37 -23.55 -12.41
C LEU A 275 25.81 -22.40 -13.34
N MET A 276 25.63 -22.57 -14.65
CA MET A 276 25.99 -21.54 -15.64
C MET A 276 25.08 -20.29 -15.59
N VAL A 277 23.76 -20.46 -15.38
CA VAL A 277 22.78 -19.36 -15.40
C VAL A 277 22.47 -18.82 -14.00
N ARG A 278 22.96 -19.46 -12.95
CA ARG A 278 22.69 -19.14 -11.55
C ARG A 278 22.80 -17.65 -11.20
N PRO A 279 23.87 -16.92 -11.60
CA PRO A 279 23.98 -15.49 -11.28
C PRO A 279 22.85 -14.63 -11.89
N GLY A 280 22.37 -15.02 -13.08
CA GLY A 280 21.23 -14.36 -13.73
C GLY A 280 19.91 -14.66 -13.03
N LEU A 281 19.72 -15.93 -12.60
CA LEU A 281 18.52 -16.34 -11.87
C LEU A 281 18.47 -15.72 -10.46
N GLU A 282 19.59 -15.53 -9.79
CA GLU A 282 19.65 -14.86 -8.49
C GLU A 282 19.23 -13.39 -8.64
N ARG A 283 19.76 -12.66 -9.62
CA ARG A 283 19.30 -11.27 -9.92
C ARG A 283 17.82 -11.20 -10.25
N MET A 284 17.30 -12.14 -11.07
CA MET A 284 15.87 -12.20 -11.37
C MET A 284 15.02 -12.45 -10.11
N LYS A 285 15.47 -13.32 -9.20
CA LYS A 285 14.80 -13.58 -7.93
C LYS A 285 14.80 -12.35 -7.03
N GLU A 286 15.91 -11.63 -6.95
CA GLU A 286 16.00 -10.38 -6.18
C GLU A 286 15.07 -9.32 -6.72
N TRP A 287 14.97 -9.20 -8.07
CA TRP A 287 14.07 -8.23 -8.69
C TRP A 287 12.60 -8.58 -8.53
N LEU A 288 12.25 -9.87 -8.62
CA LEU A 288 10.89 -10.38 -8.45
C LEU A 288 10.58 -10.79 -7.00
N ASP A 289 11.42 -10.41 -6.04
CA ASP A 289 11.22 -10.76 -4.63
C ASP A 289 9.97 -10.08 -4.08
N PRO A 290 8.91 -10.84 -3.74
CA PRO A 290 7.65 -10.26 -3.27
C PRO A 290 7.79 -9.46 -1.96
N ARG A 291 8.89 -9.66 -1.22
CA ARG A 291 9.18 -8.91 0.00
C ARG A 291 9.42 -7.43 -0.27
N ARG A 292 10.05 -7.10 -1.42
CA ARG A 292 10.33 -5.72 -1.84
C ARG A 292 9.08 -4.93 -2.18
N TYR A 293 8.01 -5.65 -2.58
CA TYR A 293 6.72 -5.10 -2.97
C TYR A 293 5.67 -5.23 -1.86
N ASN A 294 6.12 -5.61 -0.65
CA ASN A 294 5.25 -5.67 0.51
C ASN A 294 4.96 -4.27 1.05
N GLY A 295 3.70 -4.03 1.41
CA GLY A 295 3.26 -2.71 1.88
C GLY A 295 2.18 -2.15 0.97
N ALA A 296 1.05 -2.85 0.86
CA ALA A 296 -0.15 -2.27 0.24
C ALA A 296 -0.67 -1.11 1.10
N VAL A 297 -1.06 -0.02 0.45
CA VAL A 297 -1.46 1.21 1.14
C VAL A 297 -2.95 1.46 0.94
N PHE A 298 -3.66 1.81 2.01
CA PHE A 298 -5.00 2.37 1.89
C PHE A 298 -4.87 3.89 1.63
N VAL A 299 -4.87 4.26 0.35
CA VAL A 299 -4.76 5.65 -0.10
C VAL A 299 -6.09 6.38 0.02
N GLY A 300 -6.06 7.72 0.20
CA GLY A 300 -7.25 8.55 0.32
C GLY A 300 -7.82 8.68 1.74
N LEU A 301 -7.05 8.30 2.76
CA LEU A 301 -7.38 8.48 4.18
C LEU A 301 -6.65 9.70 4.76
N ASN A 302 -7.15 10.26 5.88
CA ASN A 302 -6.52 11.41 6.59
C ASN A 302 -5.22 11.04 7.36
N GLY A 303 -4.57 9.94 7.02
CA GLY A 303 -3.30 9.48 7.56
C GLY A 303 -2.77 8.33 6.75
N VAL A 304 -1.48 8.06 6.83
CA VAL A 304 -0.84 6.95 6.12
C VAL A 304 -1.22 5.64 6.78
N VAL A 305 -1.82 4.72 6.02
CA VAL A 305 -2.27 3.41 6.52
C VAL A 305 -1.70 2.33 5.62
N VAL A 306 -0.68 1.63 6.10
CA VAL A 306 0.04 0.61 5.33
C VAL A 306 -0.24 -0.78 5.86
N LYS A 307 -0.62 -1.66 4.94
CA LYS A 307 -0.89 -3.07 5.19
C LYS A 307 0.30 -3.92 4.75
N SER A 308 1.01 -4.51 5.69
CA SER A 308 1.96 -5.60 5.41
C SER A 308 1.24 -6.93 5.20
N HIS A 309 1.78 -7.83 4.42
CA HIS A 309 1.23 -9.18 4.26
C HIS A 309 1.26 -9.94 5.59
N GLY A 310 0.19 -10.70 5.93
CA GLY A 310 0.08 -11.43 7.20
C GLY A 310 1.18 -12.46 7.44
N GLY A 311 1.63 -13.12 6.38
CA GLY A 311 2.76 -14.07 6.38
C GLY A 311 4.09 -13.45 5.92
N ALA A 312 4.27 -12.12 6.02
CA ALA A 312 5.56 -11.48 5.72
C ALA A 312 6.65 -11.95 6.70
N ASP A 313 7.87 -12.05 6.21
CA ASP A 313 9.07 -12.16 7.05
C ASP A 313 9.53 -10.75 7.51
N GLU A 314 10.62 -10.72 8.27
CA GLU A 314 11.18 -9.48 8.82
C GLU A 314 11.58 -8.47 7.73
N VAL A 315 12.10 -8.94 6.59
CA VAL A 315 12.49 -8.08 5.47
C VAL A 315 11.25 -7.46 4.82
N GLY A 316 10.23 -8.29 4.56
CA GLY A 316 8.97 -7.82 4.02
C GLY A 316 8.28 -6.82 4.94
N PHE A 317 8.28 -7.06 6.26
CA PHE A 317 7.71 -6.10 7.19
C PHE A 317 8.46 -4.75 7.16
N ALA A 318 9.79 -4.78 7.15
CA ALA A 318 10.62 -3.59 7.04
C ALA A 318 10.31 -2.79 5.75
N CYS A 319 10.12 -3.47 4.60
CA CYS A 319 9.72 -2.79 3.35
C CYS A 319 8.36 -2.08 3.48
N ALA A 320 7.40 -2.67 4.19
CA ALA A 320 6.13 -1.99 4.45
C ALA A 320 6.28 -0.73 5.32
N VAL A 321 7.22 -0.75 6.27
CA VAL A 321 7.56 0.44 7.07
C VAL A 321 8.25 1.50 6.21
N ASP A 322 9.15 1.11 5.29
CA ASP A 322 9.80 2.04 4.37
C ASP A 322 8.77 2.76 3.48
N VAL A 323 7.80 2.03 2.90
CA VAL A 323 6.70 2.64 2.13
C VAL A 323 5.95 3.70 2.95
N ALA A 324 5.66 3.41 4.23
CA ALA A 324 5.00 4.39 5.10
C ALA A 324 5.86 5.64 5.32
N MET A 325 7.16 5.46 5.51
CA MET A 325 8.12 6.56 5.70
C MET A 325 8.26 7.42 4.44
N ASP A 326 8.34 6.80 3.27
CA ASP A 326 8.41 7.52 1.98
C ASP A 326 7.17 8.39 1.76
N MET A 327 5.98 7.87 2.04
CA MET A 327 4.75 8.66 1.94
C MET A 327 4.72 9.86 2.89
N ILE A 328 5.18 9.66 4.14
CA ILE A 328 5.24 10.74 5.14
C ILE A 328 6.26 11.80 4.75
N SER A 329 7.40 11.39 4.22
CA SER A 329 8.52 12.28 3.89
C SER A 329 8.30 13.12 2.64
N HIS A 330 7.50 12.63 1.68
CA HIS A 330 7.32 13.26 0.36
C HIS A 330 5.97 13.96 0.18
N GLY A 331 5.27 14.30 1.28
CA GLY A 331 4.07 15.15 1.21
C GLY A 331 2.91 14.53 0.42
N PHE A 332 2.68 13.23 0.58
CA PHE A 332 1.66 12.48 -0.17
C PHE A 332 0.25 13.07 -0.05
N HIS A 333 -0.15 13.50 1.14
CA HIS A 333 -1.48 14.06 1.38
C HIS A 333 -1.67 15.41 0.68
N GLU A 334 -0.65 16.25 0.68
CA GLU A 334 -0.65 17.56 0.03
C GLU A 334 -0.77 17.41 -1.49
N GLU A 335 -0.10 16.43 -2.09
CA GLU A 335 -0.21 16.12 -3.52
C GLU A 335 -1.63 15.67 -3.91
N ILE A 336 -2.27 14.83 -3.10
CA ILE A 336 -3.68 14.43 -3.35
C ILE A 336 -4.60 15.65 -3.30
N LEU A 337 -4.50 16.48 -2.26
CA LEU A 337 -5.35 17.67 -2.11
C LEU A 337 -5.14 18.66 -3.27
N ALA A 338 -3.90 18.85 -3.71
CA ALA A 338 -3.59 19.67 -4.86
C ALA A 338 -4.19 19.10 -6.15
N GLY A 339 -4.12 17.79 -6.37
CA GLY A 339 -4.72 17.10 -7.50
C GLY A 339 -6.25 17.24 -7.54
N LEU A 340 -6.90 16.99 -6.41
CA LEU A 340 -8.36 17.13 -6.26
C LEU A 340 -8.83 18.56 -6.53
N SER A 341 -8.14 19.54 -5.97
CA SER A 341 -8.48 20.97 -6.16
C SER A 341 -8.41 21.36 -7.64
N LYS A 342 -7.38 20.91 -8.35
CA LYS A 342 -7.21 21.18 -9.79
C LYS A 342 -8.32 20.52 -10.63
N VAL A 343 -8.65 19.25 -10.37
CA VAL A 343 -9.70 18.54 -11.12
C VAL A 343 -11.08 19.12 -10.85
N ASN A 344 -11.38 19.53 -9.61
CA ASN A 344 -12.68 20.17 -9.29
C ASN A 344 -12.80 21.54 -9.93
N ALA A 345 -11.76 22.36 -9.93
CA ALA A 345 -11.78 23.68 -10.59
C ALA A 345 -12.03 23.55 -12.11
N ALA A 346 -11.47 22.54 -12.77
CA ALA A 346 -11.71 22.28 -14.20
C ALA A 346 -13.17 21.87 -14.49
N LYS A 347 -13.83 21.13 -13.58
CA LYS A 347 -15.26 20.76 -13.71
C LYS A 347 -16.18 22.00 -13.64
N ASP A 348 -15.90 22.92 -12.71
CA ASP A 348 -16.70 24.15 -12.53
C ASP A 348 -16.60 25.07 -13.74
N THR A 349 -15.44 25.15 -14.38
CA THR A 349 -15.23 25.94 -15.60
C THR A 349 -16.01 25.38 -16.80
N ASN A 350 -16.04 24.06 -16.95
CA ASN A 350 -16.75 23.38 -18.06
C ASN A 350 -18.29 23.37 -17.90
N GLN A 351 -18.83 23.62 -16.71
CA GLN A 351 -20.28 23.75 -16.49
C GLN A 351 -20.79 25.16 -16.75
N GLN A 352 -19.90 26.15 -16.90
CA GLN A 352 -20.25 27.55 -17.14
C GLN A 352 -20.09 27.97 -18.62
N SER A 353 -19.56 27.08 -19.46
CA SER A 353 -19.44 27.26 -20.91
C SER A 353 -20.50 26.44 -21.67
#